data_b10c360a7854932c8c08fcd3a9356145
#
_entry.id   b10c360a7854932c8c08fcd3a9356145
#
_cell.length_a   1.000
_cell.length_b   1.000
_cell.length_c   1.000
_cell.angle_alpha   90.00
_cell.angle_beta   90.00
_cell.angle_gamma   90.00
#
_symmetry.space_group_name_H-M   'P 1'
#
loop_
_entity.id
_entity.type
_entity.pdbx_description
1 polymer ?
#
loop_
_entity_poly.entity_id
_entity_poly.type
_entity_poly.pdbx_seq_one_letter_code
_entity_poly.pdbx_strand_id
1 'polypeptide(L)'
;MEEMYHSVSQQLDDERKRRSTAVQTLAIAEDSNADLKQKLKAEEQARKSTDVALKGAETQTESQRKLANEAKGQLVASKEQVAALKL
;
A
#
# COMPACT_ATOMS: atom_id res chain seq x y z
N MET A 1 26.16 58.16 -11.81
CA MET A 1 26.37 56.94 -12.65
C MET A 1 26.84 55.75 -11.85
N GLU A 2 27.82 55.91 -10.96
CA GLU A 2 28.33 54.78 -10.15
C GLU A 2 27.26 54.18 -9.26
N GLU A 3 26.36 54.99 -8.68
CA GLU A 3 25.27 54.50 -7.83
C GLU A 3 24.26 53.67 -8.60
N MET A 4 23.97 53.99 -9.86
CA MET A 4 23.10 53.21 -10.72
C MET A 4 23.72 51.86 -11.07
N TYR A 5 24.99 51.81 -11.37
CA TYR A 5 25.72 50.56 -11.63
C TYR A 5 25.73 49.67 -10.41
N HIS A 6 25.94 50.24 -9.24
CA HIS A 6 25.99 49.50 -7.99
C HIS A 6 24.61 48.91 -7.67
N SER A 7 23.53 49.68 -7.84
CA SER A 7 22.16 49.23 -7.63
C SER A 7 21.77 48.11 -8.60
N VAL A 8 22.10 48.24 -9.88
CA VAL A 8 21.82 47.24 -10.90
C VAL A 8 22.60 45.93 -10.62
N SER A 9 23.89 46.08 -10.24
CA SER A 9 24.70 44.92 -9.88
C SER A 9 24.14 44.15 -8.69
N GLN A 10 23.65 44.84 -7.66
CA GLN A 10 23.00 44.22 -6.51
C GLN A 10 21.74 43.50 -6.90
N GLN A 11 20.89 44.13 -7.70
CA GLN A 11 19.66 43.53 -8.19
C GLN A 11 19.96 42.27 -9.00
N LEU A 12 20.96 42.29 -9.83
CA LEU A 12 21.36 41.14 -10.63
C LEU A 12 21.86 40.00 -9.75
N ASP A 13 22.70 40.29 -8.76
CA ASP A 13 23.19 39.31 -7.80
C ASP A 13 22.05 38.68 -6.98
N ASP A 14 21.13 39.51 -6.53
CA ASP A 14 19.96 39.06 -5.78
C ASP A 14 19.07 38.11 -6.64
N GLU A 15 18.89 38.48 -7.92
CA GLU A 15 18.13 37.67 -8.86
C GLU A 15 18.81 36.31 -9.11
N ARG A 16 20.15 36.32 -9.29
CA ARG A 16 20.92 35.08 -9.44
C ARG A 16 20.80 34.18 -8.23
N LYS A 17 20.88 34.74 -7.04
CA LYS A 17 20.68 33.99 -5.79
C LYS A 17 19.30 33.38 -5.68
N ARG A 18 18.27 34.14 -6.03
CA ARG A 18 16.87 33.66 -6.05
C ARG A 18 16.70 32.49 -7.02
N ARG A 19 17.27 32.60 -8.21
CA ARG A 19 17.23 31.54 -9.22
C ARG A 19 17.93 30.29 -8.72
N SER A 20 19.12 30.46 -8.15
CA SER A 20 19.90 29.34 -7.61
C SER A 20 19.12 28.63 -6.51
N THR A 21 18.51 29.39 -5.59
CA THR A 21 17.67 28.83 -4.52
C THR A 21 16.46 28.10 -5.08
N ALA A 22 15.80 28.69 -6.09
CA ALA A 22 14.64 28.08 -6.73
C ALA A 22 14.99 26.77 -7.41
N VAL A 23 16.12 26.71 -8.11
CA VAL A 23 16.60 25.48 -8.76
C VAL A 23 16.90 24.40 -7.73
N GLN A 24 17.56 24.75 -6.63
CA GLN A 24 17.85 23.82 -5.55
C GLN A 24 16.58 23.29 -4.90
N THR A 25 15.63 24.17 -4.62
CA THR A 25 14.33 23.80 -4.05
C THR A 25 13.57 22.85 -4.98
N LEU A 26 13.58 23.13 -6.28
CA LEU A 26 12.95 22.28 -7.28
C LEU A 26 13.60 20.90 -7.32
N ALA A 27 14.92 20.83 -7.31
CA ALA A 27 15.64 19.56 -7.32
C ALA A 27 15.28 18.70 -6.09
N ILE A 28 15.24 19.31 -4.92
CA ILE A 28 14.86 18.64 -3.68
C ILE A 28 13.40 18.12 -3.78
N ALA A 29 12.50 18.94 -4.30
CA ALA A 29 11.10 18.56 -4.49
C ALA A 29 10.95 17.39 -5.47
N GLU A 30 11.70 17.39 -6.57
CA GLU A 30 11.71 16.31 -7.55
C GLU A 30 12.21 14.99 -6.93
N ASP A 31 13.29 15.06 -6.16
CA ASP A 31 13.82 13.89 -5.46
C ASP A 31 12.81 13.34 -4.45
N SER A 32 12.18 14.21 -3.68
CA SER A 32 11.13 13.83 -2.72
C SER A 32 9.94 13.19 -3.43
N ASN A 33 9.54 13.72 -4.58
CA ASN A 33 8.45 13.17 -5.37
C ASN A 33 8.79 11.78 -5.90
N ALA A 34 10.02 11.57 -6.37
CA ALA A 34 10.47 10.27 -6.83
C ALA A 34 10.44 9.24 -5.70
N ASP A 35 10.91 9.61 -4.51
CA ASP A 35 10.89 8.74 -3.32
C ASP A 35 9.45 8.40 -2.92
N LEU A 36 8.57 9.38 -2.91
CA LEU A 36 7.16 9.17 -2.57
C LEU A 36 6.47 8.25 -3.57
N LYS A 37 6.78 8.36 -4.85
CA LYS A 37 6.25 7.47 -5.88
C LYS A 37 6.69 6.03 -5.66
N GLN A 38 7.96 5.83 -5.31
CA GLN A 38 8.49 4.49 -5.01
C GLN A 38 7.80 3.89 -3.79
N LYS A 39 7.65 4.68 -2.74
CA LYS A 39 6.96 4.24 -1.52
C LYS A 39 5.51 3.90 -1.79
N LEU A 40 4.83 4.70 -2.61
CA LEU A 40 3.45 4.45 -2.99
C LEU A 40 3.31 3.12 -3.76
N LYS A 41 4.19 2.87 -4.72
CA LYS A 41 4.21 1.60 -5.47
C LYS A 41 4.42 0.41 -4.55
N ALA A 42 5.38 0.52 -3.62
CA ALA A 42 5.66 -0.55 -2.66
C ALA A 42 4.44 -0.82 -1.78
N GLU A 43 3.76 0.23 -1.33
CA GLU A 43 2.57 0.10 -0.51
C GLU A 43 1.40 -0.51 -1.29
N GLU A 44 1.20 -0.12 -2.54
CA GLU A 44 0.18 -0.71 -3.41
C GLU A 44 0.41 -2.19 -3.63
N GLN A 45 1.67 -2.61 -3.84
CA GLN A 45 2.02 -4.03 -3.96
C GLN A 45 1.77 -4.78 -2.66
N ALA A 46 2.12 -4.17 -1.52
CA ALA A 46 1.87 -4.77 -0.21
C ALA A 46 0.37 -4.96 0.02
N ARG A 47 -0.45 -3.99 -0.35
CA ARG A 47 -1.91 -4.08 -0.26
C ARG A 47 -2.46 -5.19 -1.14
N LYS A 48 -2.00 -5.29 -2.37
CA LYS A 48 -2.41 -6.37 -3.28
C LYS A 48 -2.08 -7.74 -2.73
N SER A 49 -0.86 -7.89 -2.20
CA SER A 49 -0.42 -9.15 -1.58
C SER A 49 -1.28 -9.50 -0.36
N THR A 50 -1.59 -8.51 0.47
CA THR A 50 -2.46 -8.69 1.63
C THR A 50 -3.88 -9.09 1.21
N ASP A 51 -4.43 -8.45 0.18
CA ASP A 51 -5.76 -8.77 -0.34
C ASP A 51 -5.81 -10.21 -0.88
N VAL A 52 -4.80 -10.64 -1.61
CA VAL A 52 -4.71 -12.02 -2.13
C VAL A 52 -4.63 -13.01 -0.97
N ALA A 53 -3.81 -12.72 0.03
CA ALA A 53 -3.66 -13.56 1.22
C ALA A 53 -4.98 -13.64 2.00
N LEU A 54 -5.67 -12.53 2.14
CA LEU A 54 -6.96 -12.47 2.83
C LEU A 54 -8.02 -13.31 2.10
N LYS A 55 -8.13 -13.16 0.78
CA LYS A 55 -9.05 -13.95 -0.04
C LYS A 55 -8.74 -15.43 0.05
N GLY A 56 -7.45 -15.80 0.03
CA GLY A 56 -7.02 -17.18 0.21
C GLY A 56 -7.44 -17.74 1.57
N ALA A 57 -7.26 -16.95 2.64
CA ALA A 57 -7.65 -17.34 3.99
C ALA A 57 -9.18 -17.48 4.10
N GLU A 58 -9.94 -16.58 3.48
CA GLU A 58 -11.41 -16.66 3.45
C GLU A 58 -11.89 -17.91 2.74
N THR A 59 -11.29 -18.23 1.59
CA THR A 59 -11.63 -19.44 0.83
C THR A 59 -11.32 -20.69 1.63
N GLN A 60 -10.17 -20.71 2.30
CA GLN A 60 -9.75 -21.83 3.13
C GLN A 60 -10.69 -22.03 4.32
N THR A 61 -11.09 -20.93 4.97
CA THR A 61 -12.04 -20.96 6.08
C THR A 61 -13.39 -21.50 5.63
N GLU A 62 -13.88 -21.08 4.47
CA GLU A 62 -15.14 -21.56 3.91
C GLU A 62 -15.08 -23.04 3.57
N SER A 63 -13.95 -23.51 3.01
CA SER A 63 -13.74 -24.93 2.72
C SER A 63 -13.74 -25.76 4.00
N GLN A 64 -13.08 -25.30 5.04
CA GLN A 64 -13.05 -25.99 6.34
C GLN A 64 -14.42 -26.04 6.98
N ARG A 65 -15.19 -24.97 6.85
CA ARG A 65 -16.56 -24.91 7.36
C ARG A 65 -17.47 -25.94 6.67
N LYS A 66 -17.36 -26.06 5.35
CA LYS A 66 -18.10 -27.08 4.58
C LYS A 66 -17.72 -28.49 5.02
N LEU A 67 -16.44 -28.75 5.16
CA LEU A 67 -15.94 -30.06 5.63
C LEU A 67 -16.45 -30.38 7.03
N ALA A 68 -16.43 -29.40 7.94
CA ALA A 68 -16.94 -29.58 9.28
C ALA A 68 -18.45 -29.88 9.29
N ASN A 69 -19.20 -29.19 8.45
CA ASN A 69 -20.66 -29.45 8.32
C ASN A 69 -20.93 -30.81 7.72
N GLU A 70 -20.16 -31.25 6.72
CA GLU A 70 -20.28 -32.60 6.16
C GLU A 70 -19.97 -33.68 7.21
N ALA A 71 -18.90 -33.46 7.99
CA ALA A 71 -18.52 -34.38 9.06
C ALA A 71 -19.65 -34.51 10.12
N LYS A 72 -20.25 -33.38 10.48
CA LYS A 72 -21.38 -33.39 11.42
C LYS A 72 -22.57 -34.15 10.86
N GLY A 73 -22.88 -33.94 9.58
CA GLY A 73 -23.96 -34.67 8.90
C GLY A 73 -23.71 -36.17 8.88
N GLN A 74 -22.48 -36.60 8.57
CA GLN A 74 -22.08 -38.01 8.59
C GLN A 74 -22.17 -38.59 10.00
N LEU A 75 -21.76 -37.84 11.01
CA LEU A 75 -21.85 -38.29 12.39
C LEU A 75 -23.28 -38.51 12.83
N VAL A 76 -24.19 -37.57 12.49
CA VAL A 76 -25.61 -37.70 12.79
C VAL A 76 -26.20 -38.94 12.10
N ALA A 77 -25.89 -39.13 10.81
CA ALA A 77 -26.35 -40.29 10.06
C ALA A 77 -25.84 -41.59 10.67
N SER A 78 -24.58 -41.66 11.09
CA SER A 78 -24.00 -42.83 11.77
C SER A 78 -24.69 -43.11 13.09
N LYS A 79 -24.99 -42.11 13.88
CA LYS A 79 -25.74 -42.28 15.15
C LYS A 79 -27.13 -42.81 14.92
N GLU A 80 -27.80 -42.34 13.89
CA GLU A 80 -29.15 -42.83 13.53
C GLU A 80 -29.10 -44.29 13.09
N GLN A 81 -28.11 -44.68 12.31
CA GLN A 81 -27.92 -46.08 11.90
C GLN A 81 -27.66 -46.99 13.10
N VAL A 82 -26.81 -46.56 14.02
CA VAL A 82 -26.53 -47.32 15.24
C VAL A 82 -27.78 -47.46 16.08
N ALA A 83 -28.56 -46.42 16.24
CA ALA A 83 -29.82 -46.46 16.97
C ALA A 83 -30.81 -47.42 16.32
N ALA A 84 -30.89 -47.43 14.99
CA ALA A 84 -31.74 -48.35 14.25
C ALA A 84 -31.33 -49.81 14.42
N LEU A 85 -30.02 -50.08 14.46
CA LEU A 85 -29.49 -51.43 14.66
C LEU A 85 -29.71 -51.96 16.07
N LYS A 86 -29.81 -51.07 17.06
CA LYS A 86 -30.06 -51.48 18.45
C LYS A 86 -31.53 -51.87 18.72
N LEU A 87 -32.41 -51.41 17.86
CA LEU A 87 -33.83 -51.76 17.95
C LEU A 87 -34.08 -53.21 17.47
#